data_d17eb8073b469a1f9461d9895f30114f
#
_entry.id   d17eb8073b469a1f9461d9895f30114f
#
_cell.length_a   1.000
_cell.length_b   1.000
_cell.length_c   1.000
_cell.angle_alpha   90.00
_cell.angle_beta   90.00
_cell.angle_gamma   90.00
#
_symmetry.space_group_name_H-M   'P 1'
#
loop_
_entity.id
_entity.type
_entity.pdbx_description
1 polymer ?
#
loop_
_entity_poly.entity_id
_entity_poly.type
_entity_poly.pdbx_seq_one_letter_code
_entity_poly.pdbx_strand_id
1 'polypeptide(L)'
;MTAAVPAAQADAYLKNPTTQHTVARAMMILRSSPPSPFGRKVDIAASLLGLRNQIEYRKADAGDAADTLRGENPVGKIPVLILEDGTTLFDSRVILEYLDHRAGGGKIIPGEPGARFAALRLQALCDGVLDASLLVLYENRWRPAERHDPKWLDYQNDKIKRGFAVLESAPPAIDPIPNVGQIALACLLGHRDLRFQGSWRADHPKLVAWHDRFAAQVPSFEATKVAA
;
A
#
# COMPACT_ATOMS: atom_id res chain seq x y z
N MET A 1 -5.64 -35.13 5.13
CA MET A 1 -4.21 -35.21 5.51
C MET A 1 -3.57 -33.88 5.16
N THR A 2 -3.45 -33.01 6.14
CA THR A 2 -2.86 -31.68 6.01
C THR A 2 -1.35 -31.83 6.28
N ALA A 3 -0.55 -31.60 5.26
CA ALA A 3 0.91 -31.59 5.42
C ALA A 3 1.30 -30.29 6.15
N ALA A 4 1.85 -30.44 7.36
CA ALA A 4 2.43 -29.34 8.11
C ALA A 4 3.76 -28.91 7.46
N VAL A 5 3.92 -27.60 7.24
CA VAL A 5 5.18 -26.99 6.79
C VAL A 5 6.22 -27.21 7.90
N PRO A 6 7.42 -27.74 7.59
CA PRO A 6 8.44 -27.99 8.61
C PRO A 6 8.96 -26.67 9.23
N ALA A 7 9.00 -26.62 10.56
CA ALA A 7 9.48 -25.47 11.34
C ALA A 7 10.94 -25.03 11.01
N ALA A 8 11.72 -25.88 10.38
CA ALA A 8 13.10 -25.60 9.97
C ALA A 8 13.25 -24.50 8.89
N GLN A 9 12.18 -24.19 8.14
CA GLN A 9 12.21 -23.12 7.14
C GLN A 9 11.97 -21.73 7.74
N ALA A 10 11.35 -21.62 8.90
CA ALA A 10 11.12 -20.33 9.56
C ALA A 10 12.40 -19.74 10.17
N ASP A 11 13.31 -20.58 10.66
CA ASP A 11 14.55 -20.16 11.31
C ASP A 11 15.63 -19.64 10.33
N ALA A 12 15.53 -20.00 9.05
CA ALA A 12 16.48 -19.54 8.02
C ALA A 12 16.31 -18.03 7.71
N TYR A 13 15.16 -17.46 8.01
CA TYR A 13 14.87 -16.03 7.78
C TYR A 13 15.52 -15.07 8.77
N LEU A 14 16.05 -15.57 9.89
CA LEU A 14 16.50 -14.73 11.01
C LEU A 14 18.01 -14.76 11.28
N LYS A 15 18.81 -15.59 10.59
CA LYS A 15 20.26 -15.69 10.86
C LYS A 15 21.06 -14.80 9.92
N ASN A 16 21.60 -13.72 10.47
CA ASN A 16 22.55 -12.81 9.84
C ASN A 16 23.99 -13.35 10.05
N PRO A 17 24.78 -13.66 9.01
CA PRO A 17 26.20 -13.87 9.18
C PRO A 17 26.95 -12.56 8.99
N THR A 18 27.66 -12.15 10.04
CA THR A 18 28.65 -11.08 10.01
C THR A 18 29.84 -11.50 9.14
N THR A 19 29.91 -11.00 7.93
CA THR A 19 31.15 -11.05 7.14
C THR A 19 31.31 -9.72 6.44
N GLN A 20 32.27 -8.91 6.89
CA GLN A 20 32.67 -7.66 6.28
C GLN A 20 33.41 -7.96 4.96
N HIS A 21 32.66 -8.00 3.86
CA HIS A 21 33.19 -7.71 2.55
C HIS A 21 32.42 -6.52 2.00
N THR A 22 33.10 -5.51 1.49
CA THR A 22 32.56 -4.41 0.71
C THR A 22 32.02 -4.94 -0.60
N VAL A 23 31.00 -5.78 -0.54
CA VAL A 23 30.16 -6.20 -1.65
C VAL A 23 29.16 -5.06 -1.82
N ALA A 24 28.98 -4.56 -3.02
CA ALA A 24 27.87 -3.69 -3.37
C ALA A 24 26.61 -4.34 -2.76
N ARG A 25 26.03 -3.70 -1.75
CA ARG A 25 24.92 -4.27 -0.99
C ARG A 25 23.79 -4.49 -1.96
N ALA A 26 23.41 -5.74 -2.20
CA ALA A 26 22.27 -6.03 -3.05
C ALA A 26 21.08 -5.22 -2.57
N MET A 27 20.41 -4.51 -3.46
CA MET A 27 19.27 -3.68 -3.13
C MET A 27 18.01 -4.52 -3.20
N MET A 28 17.05 -4.26 -2.32
CA MET A 28 15.68 -4.73 -2.52
C MET A 28 15.11 -4.09 -3.79
N ILE A 29 14.16 -4.74 -4.45
CA ILE A 29 13.51 -4.22 -5.64
C ILE A 29 12.02 -4.10 -5.38
N LEU A 30 11.48 -2.88 -5.51
CA LEU A 30 10.04 -2.65 -5.47
C LEU A 30 9.49 -2.70 -6.89
N ARG A 31 8.72 -3.76 -7.18
CA ARG A 31 7.94 -3.91 -8.40
C ARG A 31 6.59 -3.22 -8.23
N SER A 32 6.36 -2.13 -8.94
CA SER A 32 5.12 -1.36 -8.85
C SER A 32 4.89 -0.52 -10.11
N SER A 33 3.78 0.21 -10.16
CA SER A 33 3.53 1.24 -11.17
C SER A 33 3.18 2.56 -10.49
N PRO A 34 3.55 3.72 -11.07
CA PRO A 34 3.36 5.02 -10.44
C PRO A 34 1.94 5.30 -9.95
N PRO A 35 0.85 4.96 -10.70
CA PRO A 35 -0.52 5.24 -10.27
C PRO A 35 -1.07 4.24 -9.23
N SER A 36 -0.28 3.24 -8.81
CA SER A 36 -0.73 2.26 -7.82
C SER A 36 -0.79 2.85 -6.42
N PRO A 37 -1.97 2.94 -5.78
CA PRO A 37 -2.05 3.42 -4.41
C PRO A 37 -1.37 2.49 -3.42
N PHE A 38 -1.36 1.18 -3.70
CA PHE A 38 -0.73 0.17 -2.87
C PHE A 38 0.80 0.21 -2.98
N GLY A 39 1.35 0.48 -4.17
CA GLY A 39 2.78 0.69 -4.34
C GLY A 39 3.24 1.99 -3.69
N ARG A 40 2.43 3.05 -3.81
CA ARG A 40 2.70 4.34 -3.16
C ARG A 40 2.77 4.23 -1.64
N LYS A 41 1.95 3.38 -1.00
CA LYS A 41 2.06 3.10 0.44
C LYS A 41 3.46 2.60 0.81
N VAL A 42 4.01 1.68 0.00
CA VAL A 42 5.34 1.10 0.24
C VAL A 42 6.44 2.16 0.10
N ASP A 43 6.37 3.01 -0.91
CA ASP A 43 7.34 4.08 -1.16
C ASP A 43 7.37 5.12 -0.02
N ILE A 44 6.17 5.55 0.44
CA ILE A 44 6.03 6.47 1.57
C ILE A 44 6.57 5.83 2.85
N ALA A 45 6.19 4.58 3.14
CA ALA A 45 6.65 3.86 4.32
C ALA A 45 8.17 3.67 4.31
N ALA A 46 8.76 3.27 3.18
CA ALA A 46 10.21 3.14 3.03
C ALA A 46 10.93 4.45 3.30
N SER A 47 10.36 5.57 2.87
CA SER A 47 10.90 6.92 3.12
C SER A 47 10.83 7.30 4.60
N LEU A 48 9.66 7.10 5.25
CA LEU A 48 9.47 7.37 6.68
C LEU A 48 10.40 6.52 7.57
N LEU A 49 10.69 5.31 7.14
CA LEU A 49 11.56 4.37 7.86
C LEU A 49 13.05 4.55 7.55
N GLY A 50 13.43 5.48 6.66
CA GLY A 50 14.82 5.68 6.24
C GLY A 50 15.39 4.54 5.37
N LEU A 51 14.53 3.73 4.75
CA LEU A 51 14.92 2.58 3.94
C LEU A 51 14.87 2.85 2.43
N ARG A 52 14.41 4.04 2.00
CA ARG A 52 14.17 4.33 0.57
C ARG A 52 15.41 4.12 -0.30
N ASN A 53 16.60 4.48 0.21
CA ASN A 53 17.88 4.32 -0.51
C ASN A 53 18.38 2.86 -0.58
N GLN A 54 17.68 1.91 0.05
CA GLN A 54 17.96 0.47 -0.02
C GLN A 54 17.03 -0.25 -0.98
N ILE A 55 16.14 0.48 -1.68
CA ILE A 55 15.12 -0.06 -2.56
C ILE A 55 15.25 0.55 -3.95
N GLU A 56 15.53 -0.29 -4.95
CA GLU A 56 15.41 0.06 -6.35
C GLU A 56 13.94 0.02 -6.76
N TYR A 57 13.45 1.07 -7.41
CA TYR A 57 12.12 1.03 -8.02
C TYR A 57 12.23 0.45 -9.43
N ARG A 58 11.47 -0.61 -9.71
CA ARG A 58 11.38 -1.22 -11.03
C ARG A 58 9.91 -1.32 -11.46
N LYS A 59 9.57 -0.57 -12.52
CA LYS A 59 8.20 -0.57 -13.06
C LYS A 59 7.75 -2.00 -13.37
N ALA A 60 6.50 -2.30 -13.03
CA ALA A 60 5.79 -3.52 -13.42
C ALA A 60 4.50 -3.17 -14.16
N ASP A 61 4.14 -3.95 -15.15
CA ASP A 61 2.88 -3.85 -15.87
C ASP A 61 2.05 -5.12 -15.67
N ALA A 62 1.06 -5.04 -14.78
CA ALA A 62 0.16 -6.17 -14.51
C ALA A 62 -0.72 -6.54 -15.73
N GLY A 63 -0.84 -5.67 -16.73
CA GLY A 63 -1.57 -5.93 -17.98
C GLY A 63 -0.74 -6.64 -19.04
N ASP A 64 0.59 -6.56 -18.94
CA ASP A 64 1.50 -7.21 -19.90
C ASP A 64 1.75 -8.66 -19.51
N ALA A 65 1.46 -9.59 -20.43
CA ALA A 65 1.70 -11.00 -20.23
C ALA A 65 3.21 -11.37 -20.28
N ALA A 66 4.04 -10.50 -20.90
CA ALA A 66 5.49 -10.68 -20.98
C ALA A 66 6.23 -10.15 -19.74
N ASP A 67 5.56 -9.37 -18.85
CA ASP A 67 6.17 -8.92 -17.60
C ASP A 67 6.40 -10.12 -16.66
N THR A 68 7.56 -10.13 -16.00
CA THR A 68 7.96 -11.20 -15.06
C THR A 68 7.11 -11.22 -13.77
N LEU A 69 6.24 -10.24 -13.57
CA LEU A 69 5.42 -10.04 -12.37
C LEU A 69 4.69 -11.31 -11.91
N ARG A 70 4.16 -12.12 -12.85
CA ARG A 70 3.44 -13.36 -12.51
C ARG A 70 4.32 -14.45 -11.92
N GLY A 71 5.63 -14.43 -12.22
CA GLY A 71 6.64 -15.27 -11.58
C GLY A 71 7.03 -14.77 -10.18
N GLU A 72 6.91 -13.47 -9.94
CA GLU A 72 7.25 -12.82 -8.66
C GLU A 72 6.05 -12.86 -7.68
N ASN A 73 4.84 -12.72 -8.22
CA ASN A 73 3.57 -12.85 -7.50
C ASN A 73 2.58 -13.65 -8.37
N PRO A 74 2.22 -14.88 -8.00
CA PRO A 74 1.34 -15.72 -8.83
C PRO A 74 -0.06 -15.13 -9.03
N VAL A 75 -0.49 -14.19 -8.18
CA VAL A 75 -1.75 -13.44 -8.36
C VAL A 75 -1.61 -12.33 -9.41
N GLY A 76 -0.39 -12.00 -9.87
CA GLY A 76 -0.13 -10.98 -10.88
C GLY A 76 -0.46 -9.55 -10.44
N LYS A 77 -0.41 -9.28 -9.13
CA LYS A 77 -0.71 -7.96 -8.55
C LYS A 77 0.54 -7.26 -8.06
N ILE A 78 0.53 -5.95 -8.15
CA ILE A 78 1.51 -5.03 -7.56
C ILE A 78 0.95 -4.42 -6.26
N PRO A 79 1.85 -4.05 -5.31
CA PRO A 79 3.30 -4.14 -5.34
C PRO A 79 3.84 -5.53 -4.99
N VAL A 80 5.08 -5.78 -5.43
CA VAL A 80 5.93 -6.89 -4.94
C VAL A 80 7.25 -6.28 -4.48
N LEU A 81 7.76 -6.73 -3.33
CA LEU A 81 9.11 -6.42 -2.87
C LEU A 81 9.97 -7.67 -3.01
N ILE A 82 11.02 -7.58 -3.85
CA ILE A 82 12.01 -8.64 -4.01
C ILE A 82 13.17 -8.30 -3.07
N LEU A 83 13.47 -9.21 -2.16
CA LEU A 83 14.55 -9.06 -1.19
C LEU A 83 15.91 -9.35 -1.82
N GLU A 84 16.98 -9.08 -1.08
CA GLU A 84 18.36 -9.26 -1.54
C GLU A 84 18.72 -10.71 -1.88
N ASP A 85 18.02 -11.67 -1.28
CA ASP A 85 18.17 -13.12 -1.53
C ASP A 85 17.24 -13.67 -2.63
N GLY A 86 16.44 -12.78 -3.26
CA GLY A 86 15.46 -13.13 -4.28
C GLY A 86 14.08 -13.52 -3.72
N THR A 87 13.89 -13.57 -2.41
CA THR A 87 12.57 -13.81 -1.80
C THR A 87 11.60 -12.70 -2.19
N THR A 88 10.37 -13.06 -2.55
CA THR A 88 9.32 -12.11 -2.92
C THR A 88 8.28 -11.96 -1.82
N LEU A 89 7.94 -10.71 -1.50
CA LEU A 89 6.89 -10.37 -0.54
C LEU A 89 5.74 -9.63 -1.24
N PHE A 90 4.53 -9.99 -0.95
CA PHE A 90 3.25 -9.39 -1.37
C PHE A 90 2.14 -9.83 -0.39
N ASP A 91 1.01 -9.08 -0.14
CA ASP A 91 0.74 -7.77 -0.75
C ASP A 91 1.41 -6.61 0.01
N SER A 92 0.93 -5.38 -0.25
CA SER A 92 1.47 -4.18 0.41
C SER A 92 1.45 -4.24 1.94
N ARG A 93 0.51 -4.96 2.56
CA ARG A 93 0.41 -5.11 4.03
C ARG A 93 1.60 -5.90 4.57
N VAL A 94 1.92 -7.01 3.93
CA VAL A 94 3.09 -7.84 4.28
C VAL A 94 4.38 -7.05 4.07
N ILE A 95 4.48 -6.30 2.97
CA ILE A 95 5.65 -5.47 2.67
C ILE A 95 5.83 -4.39 3.76
N LEU A 96 4.75 -3.71 4.16
CA LEU A 96 4.82 -2.69 5.21
C LEU A 96 5.25 -3.28 6.57
N GLU A 97 4.76 -4.47 6.92
CA GLU A 97 5.16 -5.16 8.14
C GLU A 97 6.64 -5.57 8.10
N TYR A 98 7.11 -6.06 6.96
CA TYR A 98 8.52 -6.37 6.74
C TYR A 98 9.41 -5.13 6.87
N LEU A 99 9.03 -4.01 6.23
CA LEU A 99 9.81 -2.77 6.30
C LEU A 99 9.85 -2.19 7.71
N ASP A 100 8.74 -2.24 8.46
CA ASP A 100 8.70 -1.83 9.86
C ASP A 100 9.64 -2.70 10.72
N HIS A 101 9.55 -4.03 10.56
CA HIS A 101 10.46 -4.98 11.23
C HIS A 101 11.92 -4.68 10.89
N ARG A 102 12.26 -4.51 9.61
CA ARG A 102 13.63 -4.21 9.15
C ARG A 102 14.16 -2.89 9.71
N ALA A 103 13.29 -1.93 9.98
CA ALA A 103 13.64 -0.65 10.61
C ALA A 103 13.75 -0.72 12.15
N GLY A 104 13.58 -1.88 12.76
CA GLY A 104 13.63 -2.10 14.20
C GLY A 104 12.27 -2.33 14.85
N GLY A 105 11.19 -2.28 14.08
CA GLY A 105 9.82 -2.54 14.52
C GLY A 105 9.17 -1.39 15.31
N GLY A 106 7.84 -1.39 15.35
CA GLY A 106 7.06 -0.48 16.19
C GLY A 106 7.00 0.97 15.71
N LYS A 107 7.49 1.29 14.52
CA LYS A 107 7.57 2.67 14.03
C LYS A 107 6.30 3.09 13.28
N ILE A 108 5.89 2.30 12.28
CA ILE A 108 4.67 2.53 11.52
C ILE A 108 3.58 1.51 11.86
N ILE A 109 3.93 0.41 12.51
CA ILE A 109 3.01 -0.56 13.09
C ILE A 109 3.25 -0.58 14.60
N PRO A 110 2.41 0.09 15.41
CA PRO A 110 2.63 0.17 16.86
C PRO A 110 2.79 -1.19 17.55
N GLY A 111 3.68 -1.27 18.53
CA GLY A 111 3.90 -2.49 19.31
C GLY A 111 2.82 -2.74 20.37
N GLU A 112 2.19 -1.67 20.89
CA GLU A 112 1.10 -1.79 21.87
C GLU A 112 -0.15 -2.36 21.16
N PRO A 113 -0.79 -3.44 21.72
CA PRO A 113 -1.87 -4.15 21.02
C PRO A 113 -3.06 -3.28 20.61
N GLY A 114 -3.53 -2.38 21.46
CA GLY A 114 -4.67 -1.50 21.17
C GLY A 114 -4.37 -0.55 20.01
N ALA A 115 -3.23 0.14 20.06
CA ALA A 115 -2.78 1.03 18.99
C ALA A 115 -2.47 0.27 17.69
N ARG A 116 -1.87 -0.93 17.81
CA ARG A 116 -1.60 -1.82 16.66
C ARG A 116 -2.90 -2.17 15.92
N PHE A 117 -3.88 -2.70 16.63
CA PHE A 117 -5.14 -3.08 15.98
C PHE A 117 -5.95 -1.88 15.48
N ALA A 118 -5.87 -0.73 16.12
CA ALA A 118 -6.46 0.50 15.60
C ALA A 118 -5.83 0.91 14.24
N ALA A 119 -4.49 0.90 14.14
CA ALA A 119 -3.77 1.21 12.91
C ALA A 119 -4.07 0.19 11.79
N LEU A 120 -4.03 -1.10 12.09
CA LEU A 120 -4.34 -2.17 11.13
C LEU A 120 -5.80 -2.14 10.68
N ARG A 121 -6.76 -1.84 11.57
CA ARG A 121 -8.18 -1.68 11.22
C ARG A 121 -8.40 -0.49 10.28
N LEU A 122 -7.74 0.64 10.55
CA LEU A 122 -7.80 1.79 9.67
C LEU A 122 -7.20 1.47 8.28
N GLN A 123 -6.06 0.79 8.24
CA GLN A 123 -5.46 0.31 6.99
C GLN A 123 -6.44 -0.60 6.24
N ALA A 124 -7.06 -1.56 6.92
CA ALA A 124 -8.01 -2.49 6.30
C ALA A 124 -9.24 -1.77 5.74
N LEU A 125 -9.77 -0.76 6.44
CA LEU A 125 -10.86 0.07 5.95
C LEU A 125 -10.46 0.82 4.66
N CYS A 126 -9.31 1.51 4.69
CA CYS A 126 -8.83 2.27 3.52
C CYS A 126 -8.53 1.36 2.33
N ASP A 127 -7.89 0.21 2.57
CA ASP A 127 -7.62 -0.78 1.52
C ASP A 127 -8.91 -1.35 0.92
N GLY A 128 -9.93 -1.65 1.75
CA GLY A 128 -11.24 -2.10 1.27
C GLY A 128 -11.98 -1.06 0.42
N VAL A 129 -11.86 0.22 0.77
CA VAL A 129 -12.39 1.33 -0.06
C VAL A 129 -11.60 1.46 -1.37
N LEU A 130 -10.27 1.30 -1.32
CA LEU A 130 -9.42 1.26 -2.52
C LEU A 130 -9.78 0.08 -3.43
N ASP A 131 -9.97 -1.11 -2.89
CA ASP A 131 -10.37 -2.30 -3.66
C ASP A 131 -11.70 -2.04 -4.38
N ALA A 132 -12.72 -1.53 -3.67
CA ALA A 132 -13.99 -1.16 -4.27
C ALA A 132 -13.82 -0.07 -5.37
N SER A 133 -12.96 0.93 -5.15
CA SER A 133 -12.65 1.98 -6.12
C SER A 133 -11.97 1.42 -7.37
N LEU A 134 -11.06 0.46 -7.22
CA LEU A 134 -10.41 -0.22 -8.35
C LEU A 134 -11.39 -1.07 -9.14
N LEU A 135 -12.35 -1.74 -8.49
CA LEU A 135 -13.39 -2.49 -9.19
C LEU A 135 -14.27 -1.58 -10.04
N VAL A 136 -14.66 -0.40 -9.55
CA VAL A 136 -15.35 0.62 -10.35
C VAL A 136 -14.48 1.10 -11.52
N LEU A 137 -13.20 1.37 -11.28
CA LEU A 137 -12.25 1.79 -12.32
C LEU A 137 -12.08 0.71 -13.39
N TYR A 138 -11.98 -0.55 -12.99
CA TYR A 138 -11.79 -1.68 -13.91
C TYR A 138 -13.05 -2.01 -14.71
N GLU A 139 -14.24 -1.80 -14.15
CA GLU A 139 -15.47 -1.92 -14.92
C GLU A 139 -15.44 -1.00 -16.14
N ASN A 140 -15.06 0.27 -15.93
CA ASN A 140 -14.92 1.26 -17.01
C ASN A 140 -13.73 0.97 -17.96
N ARG A 141 -12.67 0.31 -17.47
CA ARG A 141 -11.47 0.02 -18.26
C ARG A 141 -11.62 -1.20 -19.17
N TRP A 142 -12.30 -2.25 -18.67
CA TRP A 142 -12.34 -3.55 -19.32
C TRP A 142 -13.65 -3.87 -20.01
N ARG A 143 -14.69 -3.08 -19.73
CA ARG A 143 -16.01 -3.24 -20.37
C ARG A 143 -16.43 -1.95 -21.02
N PRO A 144 -17.02 -2.00 -22.23
CA PRO A 144 -17.69 -0.86 -22.83
C PRO A 144 -18.96 -0.52 -22.03
N ALA A 145 -19.39 0.75 -22.08
CA ALA A 145 -20.45 1.29 -21.21
C ALA A 145 -21.79 0.50 -21.26
N GLU A 146 -22.15 0.00 -22.43
CA GLU A 146 -23.37 -0.81 -22.64
C GLU A 146 -23.33 -2.20 -21.98
N ARG A 147 -22.17 -2.63 -21.49
CA ARG A 147 -21.97 -3.89 -20.75
C ARG A 147 -21.71 -3.69 -19.26
N HIS A 148 -21.80 -2.47 -18.78
CA HIS A 148 -21.70 -2.22 -17.35
C HIS A 148 -22.92 -2.78 -16.63
N ASP A 149 -22.70 -3.39 -15.45
CA ASP A 149 -23.78 -3.78 -14.56
C ASP A 149 -24.02 -2.66 -13.52
N PRO A 150 -25.15 -1.91 -13.64
CA PRO A 150 -25.45 -0.83 -12.70
C PRO A 150 -25.55 -1.32 -11.23
N LYS A 151 -26.11 -2.50 -11.01
CA LYS A 151 -26.26 -3.06 -9.64
C LYS A 151 -24.89 -3.36 -9.03
N TRP A 152 -23.96 -3.86 -9.84
CA TRP A 152 -22.58 -4.10 -9.40
C TRP A 152 -21.85 -2.80 -9.08
N LEU A 153 -21.98 -1.81 -9.93
CA LEU A 153 -21.40 -0.48 -9.70
C LEU A 153 -21.98 0.18 -8.45
N ASP A 154 -23.29 0.13 -8.27
CA ASP A 154 -23.97 0.66 -7.08
C ASP A 154 -23.48 -0.04 -5.83
N TYR A 155 -23.32 -1.36 -5.87
CA TYR A 155 -22.81 -2.14 -4.74
C TYR A 155 -21.39 -1.74 -4.34
N GLN A 156 -20.50 -1.46 -5.31
CA GLN A 156 -19.14 -0.98 -5.00
C GLN A 156 -19.16 0.47 -4.51
N ASN A 157 -19.93 1.34 -5.16
CA ASN A 157 -20.04 2.75 -4.77
C ASN A 157 -20.64 2.91 -3.36
N ASP A 158 -21.56 2.05 -2.95
CA ASP A 158 -22.11 2.06 -1.61
C ASP A 158 -21.08 1.69 -0.53
N LYS A 159 -20.16 0.76 -0.82
CA LYS A 159 -19.00 0.48 0.06
C LYS A 159 -18.12 1.71 0.20
N ILE A 160 -17.81 2.37 -0.91
CA ILE A 160 -16.99 3.58 -0.94
C ILE A 160 -17.67 4.66 -0.10
N LYS A 161 -18.96 4.92 -0.32
CA LYS A 161 -19.73 5.93 0.41
C LYS A 161 -19.73 5.68 1.91
N ARG A 162 -19.98 4.45 2.36
CA ARG A 162 -19.95 4.11 3.79
C ARG A 162 -18.56 4.25 4.39
N GLY A 163 -17.51 3.83 3.66
CA GLY A 163 -16.12 4.00 4.10
C GLY A 163 -15.74 5.46 4.28
N PHE A 164 -16.07 6.30 3.31
CA PHE A 164 -15.85 7.74 3.40
C PHE A 164 -16.64 8.40 4.53
N ALA A 165 -17.90 8.00 4.75
CA ALA A 165 -18.72 8.54 5.84
C ALA A 165 -18.09 8.25 7.22
N VAL A 166 -17.56 7.05 7.44
CA VAL A 166 -16.85 6.70 8.68
C VAL A 166 -15.57 7.54 8.82
N LEU A 167 -14.77 7.65 7.76
CA LEU A 167 -13.52 8.41 7.79
C LEU A 167 -13.76 9.91 8.00
N GLU A 168 -14.80 10.50 7.36
CA GLU A 168 -15.19 11.91 7.53
C GLU A 168 -15.73 12.18 8.93
N SER A 169 -16.48 11.25 9.53
CA SER A 169 -17.06 11.46 10.87
C SER A 169 -15.98 11.71 11.93
N ALA A 170 -14.86 10.99 11.85
CA ALA A 170 -13.74 11.06 12.78
C ALA A 170 -12.40 10.78 12.07
N PRO A 171 -11.84 11.75 11.33
CA PRO A 171 -10.50 11.59 10.75
C PRO A 171 -9.47 11.33 11.86
N PRO A 172 -8.52 10.39 11.68
CA PRO A 172 -7.52 10.10 12.71
C PRO A 172 -6.61 11.30 12.95
N ALA A 173 -6.10 11.46 14.18
CA ALA A 173 -4.96 12.34 14.41
C ALA A 173 -3.76 11.84 13.57
N ILE A 174 -2.88 12.74 13.12
CA ILE A 174 -1.68 12.37 12.39
C ILE A 174 -0.54 12.22 13.41
N ASP A 175 0.04 11.03 13.46
CA ASP A 175 1.17 10.76 14.34
C ASP A 175 2.45 11.47 13.83
N PRO A 176 3.44 11.74 14.69
CA PRO A 176 4.73 12.31 14.25
C PRO A 176 5.42 11.46 13.17
N ILE A 177 5.35 10.12 13.29
CA ILE A 177 5.65 9.16 12.24
C ILE A 177 4.31 8.48 11.92
N PRO A 178 3.68 8.78 10.77
CA PRO A 178 2.39 8.20 10.44
C PRO A 178 2.40 6.68 10.43
N ASN A 179 1.39 6.08 11.06
CA ASN A 179 1.21 4.65 11.07
C ASN A 179 0.61 4.13 9.75
N VAL A 180 0.61 2.82 9.56
CA VAL A 180 0.15 2.17 8.30
C VAL A 180 -1.29 2.53 7.92
N GLY A 181 -2.16 2.79 8.88
CA GLY A 181 -3.54 3.22 8.63
C GLY A 181 -3.59 4.64 8.06
N GLN A 182 -2.81 5.56 8.61
CA GLN A 182 -2.71 6.95 8.15
C GLN A 182 -2.07 7.03 6.75
N ILE A 183 -1.03 6.24 6.49
CA ILE A 183 -0.41 6.11 5.16
C ILE A 183 -1.44 5.58 4.15
N ALA A 184 -2.22 4.56 4.53
CA ALA A 184 -3.27 4.00 3.68
C ALA A 184 -4.38 5.01 3.37
N LEU A 185 -4.80 5.81 4.37
CA LEU A 185 -5.79 6.89 4.18
C LEU A 185 -5.28 7.94 3.19
N ALA A 186 -4.04 8.41 3.35
CA ALA A 186 -3.44 9.38 2.43
C ALA A 186 -3.38 8.83 1.00
N CYS A 187 -2.99 7.57 0.82
CA CYS A 187 -2.95 6.92 -0.48
C CYS A 187 -4.35 6.71 -1.08
N LEU A 188 -5.37 6.40 -0.27
CA LEU A 188 -6.75 6.34 -0.71
C LEU A 188 -7.21 7.69 -1.27
N LEU A 189 -7.05 8.77 -0.49
CA LEU A 189 -7.49 10.10 -0.89
C LEU A 189 -6.75 10.58 -2.15
N GLY A 190 -5.43 10.41 -2.20
CA GLY A 190 -4.64 10.76 -3.38
C GLY A 190 -4.99 9.92 -4.63
N HIS A 191 -5.35 8.64 -4.47
CA HIS A 191 -5.84 7.83 -5.58
C HIS A 191 -7.20 8.31 -6.09
N ARG A 192 -8.09 8.72 -5.20
CA ARG A 192 -9.39 9.31 -5.57
C ARG A 192 -9.22 10.65 -6.28
N ASP A 193 -8.21 11.44 -5.91
CA ASP A 193 -7.86 12.65 -6.67
C ASP A 193 -7.40 12.29 -8.08
N LEU A 194 -6.45 11.37 -8.20
CA LEU A 194 -5.85 10.98 -9.49
C LEU A 194 -6.85 10.34 -10.45
N ARG A 195 -7.72 9.45 -9.97
CA ARG A 195 -8.55 8.58 -10.82
C ARG A 195 -10.01 8.99 -10.91
N PHE A 196 -10.48 9.82 -9.99
CA PHE A 196 -11.87 10.23 -9.88
C PHE A 196 -12.00 11.76 -9.73
N GLN A 197 -10.99 12.50 -10.22
CA GLN A 197 -10.97 13.97 -10.30
C GLN A 197 -11.29 14.67 -8.98
N GLY A 198 -10.95 14.04 -7.85
CA GLY A 198 -11.19 14.62 -6.53
C GLY A 198 -12.68 14.79 -6.16
N SER A 199 -13.58 14.05 -6.81
CA SER A 199 -15.03 14.14 -6.60
C SER A 199 -15.48 13.95 -5.14
N TRP A 200 -14.65 13.32 -4.31
CA TRP A 200 -14.89 13.13 -2.89
C TRP A 200 -14.79 14.42 -2.06
N ARG A 201 -14.06 15.44 -2.53
CA ARG A 201 -13.66 16.61 -1.74
C ARG A 201 -14.83 17.49 -1.31
N ALA A 202 -15.84 17.65 -2.19
CA ALA A 202 -16.99 18.51 -1.92
C ALA A 202 -17.78 18.09 -0.66
N ASP A 203 -17.94 16.77 -0.47
CA ASP A 203 -18.77 16.22 0.59
C ASP A 203 -17.97 15.85 1.86
N HIS A 204 -16.64 16.00 1.86
CA HIS A 204 -15.77 15.52 2.95
C HIS A 204 -14.72 16.56 3.37
N PRO A 205 -15.16 17.74 3.92
CA PRO A 205 -14.25 18.84 4.24
C PRO A 205 -13.24 18.52 5.34
N LYS A 206 -13.58 17.63 6.30
CA LYS A 206 -12.62 17.23 7.35
C LYS A 206 -11.49 16.35 6.77
N LEU A 207 -11.83 15.47 5.83
CA LEU A 207 -10.83 14.68 5.12
C LEU A 207 -9.96 15.54 4.20
N VAL A 208 -10.50 16.60 3.59
CA VAL A 208 -9.70 17.59 2.83
C VAL A 208 -8.68 18.23 3.76
N ALA A 209 -9.12 18.77 4.89
CA ALA A 209 -8.23 19.38 5.86
C ALA A 209 -7.19 18.39 6.43
N TRP A 210 -7.58 17.13 6.62
CA TRP A 210 -6.68 16.07 7.06
C TRP A 210 -5.63 15.76 5.98
N HIS A 211 -6.04 15.60 4.74
CA HIS A 211 -5.17 15.32 3.60
C HIS A 211 -4.12 16.41 3.39
N ASP A 212 -4.52 17.67 3.49
CA ASP A 212 -3.61 18.82 3.34
C ASP A 212 -2.57 18.87 4.47
N ARG A 213 -3.00 18.58 5.72
CA ARG A 213 -2.05 18.45 6.85
C ARG A 213 -1.08 17.29 6.68
N PHE A 214 -1.58 16.12 6.20
CA PHE A 214 -0.71 14.97 5.94
C PHE A 214 0.32 15.29 4.86
N ALA A 215 -0.08 15.92 3.76
CA ALA A 215 0.82 16.34 2.68
C ALA A 215 1.91 17.31 3.19
N ALA A 216 1.54 18.25 4.05
CA ALA A 216 2.50 19.19 4.65
C ALA A 216 3.49 18.51 5.62
N GLN A 217 3.04 17.49 6.36
CA GLN A 217 3.86 16.78 7.35
C GLN A 217 4.76 15.71 6.73
N VAL A 218 4.36 15.13 5.60
CA VAL A 218 5.01 13.95 4.99
C VAL A 218 5.54 14.30 3.60
N PRO A 219 6.77 14.84 3.46
CA PRO A 219 7.33 15.24 2.16
C PRO A 219 7.35 14.11 1.11
N SER A 220 7.53 12.85 1.55
CA SER A 220 7.48 11.70 0.65
C SER A 220 6.10 11.49 0.02
N PHE A 221 5.03 12.01 0.62
CA PHE A 221 3.70 11.97 0.02
C PHE A 221 3.62 12.82 -1.25
N GLU A 222 4.16 14.04 -1.23
CA GLU A 222 4.21 14.87 -2.44
C GLU A 222 5.26 14.36 -3.45
N ALA A 223 6.42 13.89 -2.97
CA ALA A 223 7.48 13.35 -3.84
C ALA A 223 7.06 12.10 -4.63
N THR A 224 6.08 11.34 -4.13
CA THR A 224 5.52 10.15 -4.80
C THR A 224 4.23 10.42 -5.58
N LYS A 225 3.83 11.69 -5.71
CA LYS A 225 2.62 12.09 -6.42
C LYS A 225 2.81 11.92 -7.93
N VAL A 226 1.83 11.34 -8.58
CA VAL A 226 1.76 11.24 -10.04
C VAL A 226 0.94 12.40 -10.55
N ALA A 227 1.44 13.08 -11.57
CA ALA A 227 0.65 14.09 -12.28
C ALA A 227 -0.60 13.44 -12.90
N ALA A 228 -1.72 14.16 -12.81
CA ALA A 228 -3.00 13.74 -13.39
C ALA A 228 -2.98 13.85 -14.93
#